data_3d6f4dbcd743c1d01dd748698930abe6
#
_entry.id   3d6f4dbcd743c1d01dd748698930abe6
#
_cell.length_a   1.000
_cell.length_b   1.000
_cell.length_c   1.000
_cell.angle_alpha   90.00
_cell.angle_beta   90.00
_cell.angle_gamma   90.00
#
_symmetry.space_group_name_H-M   'P 1'
#
loop_
_entity.id
_entity.type
_entity.pdbx_description
1 polymer ?
#
loop_
_entity_poly.entity_id
_entity_poly.type
_entity_poly.pdbx_seq_one_letter_code
_entity_poly.pdbx_strand_id
1 'polypeptide(L)'
;SSYSPEFISFKDQVKGIKDTLGDEFNLQVQYMNAKSFSDKVDESDFYNLLKYSIASYKNSEGILIGDDDALEFYLKYKEDLFKDIPASFFGIYDKKNIERALKYKNVAGVREVESLDQIIELIRKHHKNVENIVFIDNDNRVKNEFEASEENALKYSNLNFEWIITNDIVSDEFVHELKK
;
A
#
# COMPACT_ATOMS: atom_id res chain seq x y z
N SER A 1 -2.05 -9.47 5.89
CA SER A 1 -2.52 -8.41 4.97
C SER A 1 -3.45 -7.44 5.67
N SER A 2 -3.36 -6.17 5.35
CA SER A 2 -4.27 -5.11 5.83
C SER A 2 -5.68 -5.23 5.26
N TYR A 3 -5.82 -5.84 4.11
CA TYR A 3 -7.09 -5.98 3.40
C TYR A 3 -8.04 -6.99 4.03
N SER A 4 -9.32 -6.91 3.62
CA SER A 4 -10.32 -7.95 3.85
C SER A 4 -10.32 -9.00 2.74
N PRO A 5 -10.92 -10.18 2.97
CA PRO A 5 -11.08 -11.21 1.93
C PRO A 5 -11.89 -10.74 0.72
N GLU A 6 -12.78 -9.76 0.91
CA GLU A 6 -13.67 -9.23 -0.13
C GLU A 6 -13.01 -8.19 -1.03
N PHE A 7 -11.84 -7.67 -0.64
CA PHE A 7 -11.16 -6.64 -1.42
C PHE A 7 -10.72 -7.19 -2.79
N ILE A 8 -11.21 -6.57 -3.86
CA ILE A 8 -11.14 -7.14 -5.22
C ILE A 8 -9.71 -7.42 -5.65
N SER A 9 -8.81 -6.44 -5.53
CA SER A 9 -7.42 -6.59 -5.97
C SER A 9 -6.64 -7.62 -5.14
N PHE A 10 -7.05 -7.86 -3.90
CA PHE A 10 -6.36 -8.81 -3.03
C PHE A 10 -6.56 -10.27 -3.45
N LYS A 11 -7.72 -10.61 -4.03
CA LYS A 11 -7.95 -11.96 -4.57
C LYS A 11 -6.95 -12.32 -5.67
N ASP A 12 -6.66 -11.37 -6.55
CA ASP A 12 -5.70 -11.56 -7.63
C ASP A 12 -4.26 -11.65 -7.10
N GLN A 13 -3.92 -10.87 -6.08
CA GLN A 13 -2.63 -10.97 -5.39
C GLN A 13 -2.45 -12.35 -4.75
N VAL A 14 -3.42 -12.84 -3.99
CA VAL A 14 -3.38 -14.18 -3.38
C VAL A 14 -3.30 -15.27 -4.43
N LYS A 15 -4.03 -15.12 -5.54
CA LYS A 15 -3.94 -16.04 -6.67
C LYS A 15 -2.52 -16.06 -7.26
N GLY A 16 -1.95 -14.89 -7.54
CA GLY A 16 -0.58 -14.78 -8.07
C GLY A 16 0.46 -15.41 -7.15
N ILE A 17 0.33 -15.22 -5.83
CA ILE A 17 1.20 -15.86 -4.83
C ILE A 17 1.07 -17.40 -4.92
N LYS A 18 -0.17 -17.92 -4.93
CA LYS A 18 -0.41 -19.36 -5.03
C LYS A 18 0.13 -19.96 -6.34
N ASP A 19 -0.13 -19.29 -7.46
CA ASP A 19 0.36 -19.73 -8.77
C ASP A 19 1.90 -19.78 -8.83
N THR A 20 2.57 -18.89 -8.08
CA THR A 20 4.04 -18.80 -8.03
C THR A 20 4.65 -19.83 -7.07
N LEU A 21 4.06 -19.98 -5.89
CA LEU A 21 4.57 -20.91 -4.87
C LEU A 21 4.25 -22.39 -5.19
N GLY A 22 3.19 -22.63 -6.00
CA GLY A 22 2.74 -23.99 -6.31
C GLY A 22 2.23 -24.76 -5.10
N ASP A 23 2.17 -26.08 -5.23
CA ASP A 23 1.66 -26.98 -4.19
C ASP A 23 2.70 -27.33 -3.11
N GLU A 24 3.94 -26.82 -3.25
CA GLU A 24 5.01 -27.08 -2.27
C GLU A 24 4.80 -26.34 -0.95
N PHE A 25 4.01 -25.25 -0.97
CA PHE A 25 3.78 -24.40 0.20
C PHE A 25 2.30 -24.36 0.60
N ASN A 26 2.05 -24.44 1.90
CA ASN A 26 0.73 -24.23 2.47
C ASN A 26 0.55 -22.76 2.87
N LEU A 27 -0.09 -21.97 2.00
CA LEU A 27 -0.34 -20.56 2.24
C LEU A 27 -1.52 -20.35 3.20
N GLN A 28 -1.23 -19.80 4.37
CA GLN A 28 -2.23 -19.37 5.36
C GLN A 28 -2.36 -17.84 5.33
N VAL A 29 -3.54 -17.33 4.99
CA VAL A 29 -3.78 -15.89 4.91
C VAL A 29 -4.46 -15.39 6.17
N GLN A 30 -3.87 -14.37 6.80
CA GLN A 30 -4.46 -13.66 7.94
C GLN A 30 -4.82 -12.23 7.52
N TYR A 31 -6.02 -11.79 7.86
CA TYR A 31 -6.58 -10.51 7.45
C TYR A 31 -6.71 -9.58 8.66
N MET A 32 -6.09 -8.41 8.59
CA MET A 32 -6.26 -7.36 9.60
C MET A 32 -7.59 -6.64 9.44
N ASN A 33 -8.08 -6.56 8.19
CA ASN A 33 -9.27 -5.80 7.83
C ASN A 33 -9.20 -4.30 8.19
N ALA A 34 -7.99 -3.76 8.25
CA ALA A 34 -7.72 -2.39 8.70
C ALA A 34 -8.42 -1.33 7.84
N LYS A 35 -8.56 -1.57 6.54
CA LYS A 35 -9.22 -0.63 5.62
C LYS A 35 -10.73 -0.48 5.85
N SER A 36 -11.38 -1.47 6.46
CA SER A 36 -12.82 -1.43 6.76
C SER A 36 -13.13 -0.91 8.16
N PHE A 37 -12.15 -0.99 9.08
CA PHE A 37 -12.36 -0.71 10.51
C PHE A 37 -11.22 0.11 11.12
N SER A 38 -10.66 1.08 10.37
CA SER A 38 -9.48 1.86 10.75
C SER A 38 -9.53 2.43 12.17
N ASP A 39 -10.71 2.82 12.63
CA ASP A 39 -10.90 3.43 13.97
C ASP A 39 -11.26 2.42 15.06
N LYS A 40 -11.43 1.14 14.74
CA LYS A 40 -12.02 0.13 15.63
C LYS A 40 -11.29 -1.21 15.66
N VAL A 41 -10.26 -1.40 14.82
CA VAL A 41 -9.49 -2.65 14.89
C VAL A 41 -8.66 -2.60 16.16
N ASP A 42 -9.09 -3.39 17.14
CA ASP A 42 -8.23 -3.64 18.28
C ASP A 42 -7.04 -4.47 17.81
N GLU A 43 -5.92 -3.77 17.62
CA GLU A 43 -4.66 -4.39 17.20
C GLU A 43 -4.26 -5.52 18.16
N SER A 44 -4.73 -5.46 19.41
CA SER A 44 -4.48 -6.50 20.41
C SER A 44 -5.16 -7.82 20.07
N ASP A 45 -6.36 -7.76 19.50
CA ASP A 45 -7.09 -8.96 19.07
C ASP A 45 -6.39 -9.62 17.87
N PHE A 46 -5.94 -8.82 16.91
CA PHE A 46 -5.18 -9.35 15.79
C PHE A 46 -3.82 -9.91 16.22
N TYR A 47 -3.14 -9.27 17.17
CA TYR A 47 -1.91 -9.77 17.77
C TYR A 47 -2.14 -11.14 18.43
N ASN A 48 -3.19 -11.29 19.24
CA ASN A 48 -3.52 -12.53 19.92
C ASN A 48 -3.87 -13.65 18.95
N LEU A 49 -4.64 -13.33 17.89
CA LEU A 49 -4.97 -14.26 16.81
C LEU A 49 -3.70 -14.76 16.11
N LEU A 50 -2.78 -13.87 15.76
CA LEU A 50 -1.54 -14.24 15.10
C LEU A 50 -0.62 -15.04 16.01
N LYS A 51 -0.51 -14.67 17.27
CA LYS A 51 0.28 -15.40 18.26
C LYS A 51 -0.18 -16.85 18.38
N TYR A 52 -1.51 -17.06 18.45
CA TYR A 52 -2.10 -18.41 18.45
C TYR A 52 -1.82 -19.15 17.13
N SER A 53 -2.02 -18.49 16.01
CA SER A 53 -1.84 -19.08 14.67
C SER A 53 -0.38 -19.51 14.46
N ILE A 54 0.59 -18.64 14.75
CA ILE A 54 2.02 -18.95 14.61
C ILE A 54 2.43 -20.11 15.54
N ALA A 55 1.93 -20.13 16.76
CA ALA A 55 2.19 -21.24 17.69
C ALA A 55 1.61 -22.57 17.21
N SER A 56 0.49 -22.52 16.49
CA SER A 56 -0.18 -23.70 15.92
C SER A 56 0.51 -24.21 14.67
N TYR A 57 1.10 -23.33 13.87
CA TYR A 57 1.90 -23.65 12.68
C TYR A 57 3.37 -23.74 13.04
N LYS A 58 3.77 -24.87 13.63
CA LYS A 58 5.13 -25.11 14.19
C LYS A 58 6.32 -24.87 13.22
N ASN A 59 6.07 -24.70 11.93
CA ASN A 59 7.08 -24.60 10.89
C ASN A 59 6.70 -23.50 9.87
N SER A 60 6.44 -22.27 10.31
CA SER A 60 6.35 -21.16 9.38
C SER A 60 7.73 -20.89 8.74
N GLU A 61 7.86 -21.17 7.45
CA GLU A 61 9.12 -21.02 6.71
C GLU A 61 9.32 -19.61 6.18
N GLY A 62 8.25 -18.82 6.09
CA GLY A 62 8.31 -17.44 5.63
C GLY A 62 7.02 -16.68 5.88
N ILE A 63 7.10 -15.37 5.77
CA ILE A 63 5.99 -14.44 5.95
C ILE A 63 5.89 -13.53 4.72
N LEU A 64 4.69 -13.42 4.17
CA LEU A 64 4.37 -12.44 3.14
C LEU A 64 3.53 -11.32 3.76
N ILE A 65 3.98 -10.07 3.61
CA ILE A 65 3.39 -8.89 4.21
C ILE A 65 2.83 -8.03 3.08
N GLY A 66 1.52 -7.85 3.07
CA GLY A 66 0.86 -7.02 2.05
C GLY A 66 0.25 -5.77 2.66
N ASP A 67 0.61 -4.60 2.11
CA ASP A 67 0.17 -3.26 2.48
C ASP A 67 0.84 -2.66 3.74
N ASP A 68 0.82 -1.33 3.85
CA ASP A 68 1.50 -0.51 4.84
C ASP A 68 1.13 -0.84 6.28
N ASP A 69 -0.18 -0.98 6.60
CA ASP A 69 -0.61 -1.31 7.96
C ASP A 69 -0.07 -2.67 8.44
N ALA A 70 0.01 -3.64 7.51
CA ALA A 70 0.56 -4.95 7.82
C ALA A 70 2.08 -4.90 8.04
N LEU A 71 2.80 -4.04 7.32
CA LEU A 71 4.23 -3.84 7.52
C LEU A 71 4.49 -3.12 8.85
N GLU A 72 3.70 -2.11 9.20
CA GLU A 72 3.81 -1.43 10.48
C GLU A 72 3.58 -2.38 11.65
N PHE A 73 2.52 -3.19 11.58
CA PHE A 73 2.24 -4.23 12.55
C PHE A 73 3.40 -5.23 12.67
N TYR A 74 3.92 -5.71 11.54
CA TYR A 74 5.07 -6.61 11.52
C TYR A 74 6.27 -6.01 12.23
N LEU A 75 6.63 -4.75 11.93
CA LEU A 75 7.76 -4.05 12.52
C LEU A 75 7.59 -3.83 14.02
N LYS A 76 6.37 -3.59 14.48
CA LYS A 76 6.05 -3.40 15.90
C LYS A 76 6.23 -4.68 16.71
N TYR A 77 5.85 -5.82 16.13
CA TYR A 77 5.86 -7.10 16.83
C TYR A 77 6.92 -8.08 16.31
N LYS A 78 7.89 -7.59 15.54
CA LYS A 78 8.95 -8.40 14.90
C LYS A 78 9.64 -9.33 15.88
N GLU A 79 10.12 -8.79 16.99
CA GLU A 79 10.93 -9.53 17.95
C GLU A 79 10.11 -10.51 18.82
N ASP A 80 8.81 -10.24 18.98
CA ASP A 80 7.95 -11.09 19.80
C ASP A 80 7.33 -12.23 18.97
N LEU A 81 6.71 -11.90 17.83
CA LEU A 81 5.95 -12.86 17.05
C LEU A 81 6.76 -13.55 15.95
N PHE A 82 7.64 -12.81 15.27
CA PHE A 82 8.19 -13.23 13.98
C PHE A 82 9.67 -13.61 14.03
N LYS A 83 10.41 -13.08 15.01
CA LYS A 83 11.83 -13.39 15.29
C LYS A 83 12.67 -13.54 14.01
N ASP A 84 13.22 -14.74 13.81
CA ASP A 84 14.13 -15.07 12.70
C ASP A 84 13.40 -15.57 11.44
N ILE A 85 12.06 -15.60 11.44
CA ILE A 85 11.30 -16.05 10.26
C ILE A 85 11.57 -15.08 9.12
N PRO A 86 12.03 -15.56 7.94
CA PRO A 86 12.21 -14.71 6.77
C PRO A 86 10.90 -14.04 6.35
N ALA A 87 10.97 -12.77 5.95
CA ALA A 87 9.79 -12.04 5.53
C ALA A 87 10.00 -11.31 4.20
N SER A 88 8.95 -11.25 3.41
CA SER A 88 8.91 -10.43 2.21
C SER A 88 7.68 -9.53 2.23
N PHE A 89 7.84 -8.28 1.79
CA PHE A 89 6.74 -7.32 1.71
C PHE A 89 6.44 -6.91 0.26
N PHE A 90 5.20 -6.51 0.02
CA PHE A 90 4.73 -5.97 -1.28
C PHE A 90 3.57 -4.99 -1.07
N GLY A 91 3.36 -4.10 -2.05
CA GLY A 91 2.30 -3.10 -1.97
C GLY A 91 2.53 -2.08 -0.85
N ILE A 92 3.78 -1.66 -0.63
CA ILE A 92 4.17 -0.75 0.45
C ILE A 92 4.59 0.58 -0.15
N TYR A 93 3.95 1.65 0.33
CA TYR A 93 4.27 3.03 -0.01
C TYR A 93 5.16 3.71 1.03
N ASP A 94 4.97 3.42 2.31
CA ASP A 94 5.67 4.10 3.40
C ASP A 94 7.18 3.84 3.37
N LYS A 95 7.92 4.81 2.83
CA LYS A 95 9.39 4.76 2.71
C LYS A 95 10.08 4.54 4.06
N LYS A 96 9.54 5.15 5.15
CA LYS A 96 10.14 5.02 6.49
C LYS A 96 10.02 3.59 7.01
N ASN A 97 8.86 2.97 6.81
CA ASN A 97 8.65 1.58 7.20
C ASN A 97 9.48 0.62 6.34
N ILE A 98 9.62 0.89 5.03
CA ILE A 98 10.53 0.13 4.16
C ILE A 98 11.98 0.22 4.66
N GLU A 99 12.48 1.42 4.95
CA GLU A 99 13.84 1.61 5.47
C GLU A 99 14.07 0.91 6.81
N ARG A 100 13.06 0.90 7.69
CA ARG A 100 13.10 0.15 8.95
C ARG A 100 13.15 -1.36 8.72
N ALA A 101 12.32 -1.86 7.80
CA ALA A 101 12.23 -3.27 7.47
C ALA A 101 13.55 -3.79 6.86
N LEU A 102 14.16 -3.04 5.96
CA LEU A 102 15.41 -3.42 5.29
C LEU A 102 16.65 -3.40 6.21
N LYS A 103 16.54 -2.95 7.46
CA LYS A 103 17.60 -3.13 8.48
C LYS A 103 17.71 -4.57 8.94
N TYR A 104 16.68 -5.37 8.77
CA TYR A 104 16.68 -6.80 9.11
C TYR A 104 17.22 -7.61 7.94
N LYS A 105 18.25 -8.43 8.16
CA LYS A 105 18.91 -9.22 7.10
C LYS A 105 18.00 -10.27 6.44
N ASN A 106 16.96 -10.69 7.16
CA ASN A 106 15.99 -11.69 6.72
C ASN A 106 14.70 -11.07 6.20
N VAL A 107 14.72 -9.78 5.83
CA VAL A 107 13.57 -9.06 5.26
C VAL A 107 13.94 -8.47 3.91
N ALA A 108 13.10 -8.71 2.92
CA ALA A 108 13.20 -8.13 1.58
C ALA A 108 11.78 -7.76 1.08
N GLY A 109 11.69 -7.07 -0.05
CA GLY A 109 10.38 -6.81 -0.62
C GLY A 109 10.39 -5.89 -1.82
N VAL A 110 9.20 -5.63 -2.32
CA VAL A 110 8.94 -4.75 -3.46
C VAL A 110 8.09 -3.59 -2.97
N ARG A 111 8.60 -2.39 -3.18
CA ARG A 111 7.84 -1.16 -2.89
C ARG A 111 6.87 -0.84 -4.02
N GLU A 112 5.80 -0.21 -3.68
CA GLU A 112 4.92 0.45 -4.64
C GLU A 112 5.44 1.84 -4.98
N VAL A 113 5.32 2.24 -6.25
CA VAL A 113 5.78 3.54 -6.75
C VAL A 113 4.68 4.15 -7.58
N GLU A 114 4.35 5.40 -7.28
CA GLU A 114 3.43 6.17 -8.09
C GLU A 114 4.03 6.45 -9.47
N SER A 115 3.23 6.20 -10.49
CA SER A 115 3.64 6.37 -11.89
C SER A 115 3.14 7.68 -12.49
N LEU A 116 3.12 8.79 -11.72
CA LEU A 116 2.56 10.07 -12.16
C LEU A 116 3.23 10.59 -13.44
N ASP A 117 4.54 10.51 -13.53
CA ASP A 117 5.27 10.88 -14.73
C ASP A 117 4.76 10.16 -15.98
N GLN A 118 4.56 8.85 -15.87
CA GLN A 118 4.06 8.04 -16.98
C GLN A 118 2.62 8.38 -17.32
N ILE A 119 1.80 8.67 -16.32
CA ILE A 119 0.42 9.11 -16.50
C ILE A 119 0.37 10.47 -17.21
N ILE A 120 1.17 11.45 -16.76
CA ILE A 120 1.26 12.77 -17.40
C ILE A 120 1.72 12.65 -18.84
N GLU A 121 2.76 11.87 -19.11
CA GLU A 121 3.24 11.64 -20.48
C GLU A 121 2.18 10.94 -21.36
N LEU A 122 1.42 10.02 -20.79
CA LEU A 122 0.31 9.39 -21.50
C LEU A 122 -0.80 10.41 -21.84
N ILE A 123 -1.16 11.28 -20.90
CA ILE A 123 -2.11 12.36 -21.13
C ILE A 123 -1.63 13.28 -22.27
N ARG A 124 -0.37 13.74 -22.21
CA ARG A 124 0.24 14.60 -23.25
C ARG A 124 0.30 13.95 -24.62
N LYS A 125 0.51 12.64 -24.66
CA LYS A 125 0.52 11.87 -25.92
C LYS A 125 -0.86 11.88 -26.60
N HIS A 126 -1.92 11.79 -25.82
CA HIS A 126 -3.29 11.73 -26.32
C HIS A 126 -3.94 13.12 -26.45
N HIS A 127 -3.52 14.08 -25.64
CA HIS A 127 -4.04 15.44 -25.59
C HIS A 127 -2.89 16.45 -25.77
N LYS A 128 -2.49 16.68 -27.02
CA LYS A 128 -1.28 17.47 -27.36
C LYS A 128 -1.28 18.91 -26.83
N ASN A 129 -2.46 19.49 -26.60
CA ASN A 129 -2.64 20.87 -26.16
C ASN A 129 -3.16 20.93 -24.70
N VAL A 130 -2.89 19.91 -23.90
CA VAL A 130 -3.25 19.94 -22.48
C VAL A 130 -2.45 20.99 -21.74
N GLU A 131 -3.14 21.85 -21.01
CA GLU A 131 -2.55 22.89 -20.16
C GLU A 131 -2.92 22.67 -18.68
N ASN A 132 -4.08 22.02 -18.43
CA ASN A 132 -4.58 21.78 -17.07
C ASN A 132 -4.81 20.28 -16.85
N ILE A 133 -4.32 19.77 -15.74
CA ILE A 133 -4.51 18.38 -15.30
C ILE A 133 -5.07 18.40 -13.89
N VAL A 134 -6.20 17.73 -13.69
CA VAL A 134 -6.80 17.54 -12.38
C VAL A 134 -6.50 16.14 -11.90
N PHE A 135 -5.86 16.03 -10.73
CA PHE A 135 -5.67 14.77 -10.03
C PHE A 135 -6.73 14.61 -8.94
N ILE A 136 -7.29 13.41 -8.86
CA ILE A 136 -8.23 13.04 -7.80
C ILE A 136 -7.56 11.96 -6.98
N ASP A 137 -7.36 12.24 -5.68
CA ASP A 137 -6.69 11.32 -4.77
C ASP A 137 -7.47 11.24 -3.45
N ASN A 138 -7.21 10.19 -2.69
CA ASN A 138 -7.83 10.02 -1.38
C ASN A 138 -7.06 10.74 -0.26
N ASP A 139 -5.77 11.04 -0.45
CA ASP A 139 -4.94 11.75 0.52
C ASP A 139 -3.90 12.66 -0.15
N ASN A 140 -3.19 13.45 0.67
CA ASN A 140 -2.20 14.42 0.20
C ASN A 140 -0.79 13.87 -0.02
N ARG A 141 -0.53 12.57 0.14
CA ARG A 141 0.84 12.03 0.06
C ARG A 141 1.45 12.23 -1.31
N VAL A 142 0.74 11.80 -2.34
CA VAL A 142 1.20 11.88 -3.73
C VAL A 142 1.38 13.32 -4.16
N LYS A 143 0.40 14.19 -3.83
CA LYS A 143 0.49 15.64 -4.04
C LYS A 143 1.76 16.22 -3.42
N ASN A 144 1.97 15.97 -2.13
CA ASN A 144 3.11 16.53 -1.40
C ASN A 144 4.45 16.05 -1.98
N GLU A 145 4.57 14.78 -2.36
CA GLU A 145 5.77 14.25 -3.00
C GLU A 145 6.00 14.87 -4.38
N PHE A 146 4.95 15.01 -5.17
CA PHE A 146 5.03 15.58 -6.51
C PHE A 146 5.42 17.07 -6.48
N GLU A 147 4.77 17.86 -5.63
CA GLU A 147 5.02 19.31 -5.49
C GLU A 147 6.38 19.62 -4.84
N ALA A 148 6.89 18.74 -3.98
CA ALA A 148 8.23 18.91 -3.39
C ALA A 148 9.37 18.57 -4.35
N SER A 149 9.09 18.02 -5.53
CA SER A 149 10.10 17.65 -6.52
C SER A 149 10.49 18.83 -7.41
N GLU A 150 11.72 19.33 -7.27
CA GLU A 150 12.27 20.34 -8.18
C GLU A 150 12.32 19.85 -9.65
N GLU A 151 12.56 18.56 -9.85
CA GLU A 151 12.54 17.95 -11.17
C GLU A 151 11.17 18.05 -11.82
N ASN A 152 10.09 17.74 -11.07
CA ASN A 152 8.72 17.86 -11.56
C ASN A 152 8.36 19.32 -11.88
N ALA A 153 8.75 20.26 -11.02
CA ALA A 153 8.51 21.69 -11.22
C ALA A 153 9.14 22.20 -12.50
N LEU A 154 10.34 21.74 -12.84
CA LEU A 154 11.02 22.11 -14.08
C LEU A 154 10.42 21.39 -15.30
N LYS A 155 10.21 20.07 -15.18
CA LYS A 155 9.75 19.21 -16.28
C LYS A 155 8.34 19.58 -16.77
N TYR A 156 7.49 20.00 -15.84
CA TYR A 156 6.08 20.29 -16.09
C TYR A 156 5.71 21.77 -15.90
N SER A 157 6.67 22.68 -16.03
CA SER A 157 6.49 24.13 -15.85
C SER A 157 5.44 24.77 -16.77
N ASN A 158 5.05 24.09 -17.84
CA ASN A 158 4.01 24.53 -18.79
C ASN A 158 2.64 23.91 -18.52
N LEU A 159 2.47 23.16 -17.43
CA LEU A 159 1.22 22.55 -17.03
C LEU A 159 0.74 23.12 -15.70
N ASN A 160 -0.58 23.26 -15.57
CA ASN A 160 -1.24 23.60 -14.33
C ASN A 160 -1.80 22.32 -13.72
N PHE A 161 -1.55 22.11 -12.42
CA PHE A 161 -2.05 20.97 -11.68
C PHE A 161 -3.05 21.40 -10.63
N GLU A 162 -4.19 20.74 -10.61
CA GLU A 162 -5.20 20.86 -9.56
C GLU A 162 -5.36 19.52 -8.87
N TRP A 163 -5.56 19.55 -7.54
CA TRP A 163 -5.70 18.36 -6.73
C TRP A 163 -7.01 18.38 -5.98
N ILE A 164 -7.82 17.36 -6.15
CA ILE A 164 -9.05 17.13 -5.41
C ILE A 164 -8.80 15.97 -4.45
N ILE A 165 -8.76 16.27 -3.15
CA ILE A 165 -8.51 15.26 -2.11
C ILE A 165 -9.85 14.82 -1.53
N THR A 166 -10.20 13.56 -1.73
CA THR A 166 -11.55 13.04 -1.44
C THR A 166 -11.79 12.70 0.04
N ASN A 167 -10.75 12.47 0.83
CA ASN A 167 -10.92 12.20 2.27
C ASN A 167 -11.52 13.37 3.06
N ASP A 168 -11.33 14.60 2.55
CA ASP A 168 -11.82 15.82 3.20
C ASP A 168 -13.16 16.31 2.63
N ILE A 169 -13.73 15.58 1.66
CA ILE A 169 -14.90 16.00 0.91
C ILE A 169 -16.05 15.01 1.08
N VAL A 170 -17.19 15.49 1.53
CA VAL A 170 -18.44 14.71 1.54
C VAL A 170 -18.90 14.50 0.09
N SER A 171 -19.52 13.36 -0.21
CA SER A 171 -19.86 12.94 -1.58
C SER A 171 -20.60 13.97 -2.42
N ASP A 172 -21.47 14.78 -1.82
CA ASP A 172 -22.24 15.84 -2.52
C ASP A 172 -21.34 17.03 -2.89
N GLU A 173 -20.36 17.37 -2.06
CA GLU A 173 -19.38 18.42 -2.34
C GLU A 173 -18.41 17.97 -3.45
N PHE A 174 -18.03 16.70 -3.46
CA PHE A 174 -17.18 16.13 -4.51
C PHE A 174 -17.82 16.27 -5.90
N VAL A 175 -19.10 15.95 -6.02
CA VAL A 175 -19.85 16.15 -7.28
C VAL A 175 -19.93 17.63 -7.68
N HIS A 176 -19.96 18.55 -6.70
CA HIS A 176 -19.96 19.99 -6.96
C HIS A 176 -18.60 20.49 -7.46
N GLU A 177 -17.49 20.02 -6.87
CA GLU A 177 -16.12 20.36 -7.32
C GLU A 177 -15.86 19.87 -8.75
N LEU A 178 -16.32 18.69 -9.12
CA LEU A 178 -16.16 18.15 -10.48
C LEU A 178 -16.94 18.93 -11.56
N LYS A 179 -17.87 19.81 -11.18
CA LYS A 179 -18.69 20.60 -12.12
C LYS A 179 -18.18 22.03 -12.34
N LYS A 180 -17.15 22.45 -11.65
CA LYS A 180 -16.49 23.73 -11.85
C LYS A 180 -15.51 23.67 -13.02
#